data_2a0a00e20a9ecb000384ed1067226d5b
#
_entry.id   2a0a00e20a9ecb000384ed1067226d5b
#
_cell.length_a   1.000
_cell.length_b   1.000
_cell.length_c   1.000
_cell.angle_alpha   90.00
_cell.angle_beta   90.00
_cell.angle_gamma   90.00
#
_symmetry.space_group_name_H-M   'P 1'
#
loop_
_entity.id
_entity.type
_entity.pdbx_description
1 polymer ?
#
loop_
_entity_poly.entity_id
_entity_poly.type
_entity_poly.pdbx_seq_one_letter_code
_entity_poly.pdbx_strand_id
1 'polypeptide(L)'
;MAKQLLGKEVTAALNERIKANVAELQGKGVNPTLCIIRVGENPSDISYERGATKRCETLGVACEKILLPGDVTQDELLATIDKVNKDDHIHGVLLFRPLPKHLDQAVIENALAPEKDVDCMTDLSMSGVYTGKKIGFPPCTPQACMEILDHYGIDCTGKKAVVIGRSLVVGKPAAMMLVKKNATVTICHTRTVDMPSVAREADIVIVAAGRAGVVGAEYVKEGQTIIDVGINVNAEGKLCGDVDYAAVEPIVDAITPVPGGVGSVTTSVLVGHVVEAAMRKVNG
;
A
#
# COMPACT_ATOMS: atom_id res chain seq x y z
N MET A 1 1.47 2.08 28.44
CA MET A 1 1.40 1.23 27.22
C MET A 1 0.67 1.97 26.15
N ALA A 2 1.24 2.00 24.96
CA ALA A 2 0.63 2.66 23.79
C ALA A 2 -0.69 2.00 23.37
N LYS A 3 -1.58 2.78 22.77
CA LYS A 3 -2.74 2.24 22.05
C LYS A 3 -2.25 1.45 20.84
N GLN A 4 -2.60 0.17 20.77
CA GLN A 4 -2.28 -0.64 19.61
C GLN A 4 -3.24 -0.30 18.43
N LEU A 5 -2.68 0.11 17.30
CA LEU A 5 -3.44 0.40 16.09
C LEU A 5 -3.57 -0.88 15.25
N LEU A 6 -4.55 -1.70 15.60
CA LEU A 6 -4.73 -3.03 15.03
C LEU A 6 -5.35 -2.95 13.63
N GLY A 7 -4.64 -3.44 12.64
CA GLY A 7 -5.12 -3.46 11.26
C GLY A 7 -6.38 -4.29 11.03
N LYS A 8 -6.67 -5.29 11.90
CA LYS A 8 -7.92 -6.08 11.81
C LYS A 8 -9.19 -5.24 11.97
N GLU A 9 -9.17 -4.20 12.82
CA GLU A 9 -10.31 -3.32 13.05
C GLU A 9 -10.53 -2.43 11.83
N VAL A 10 -9.43 -1.86 11.30
CA VAL A 10 -9.43 -1.06 10.06
C VAL A 10 -9.93 -1.90 8.89
N THR A 11 -9.43 -3.12 8.75
CA THR A 11 -9.83 -4.06 7.69
C THR A 11 -11.31 -4.40 7.77
N ALA A 12 -11.87 -4.61 8.98
CA ALA A 12 -13.28 -4.89 9.14
C ALA A 12 -14.16 -3.73 8.65
N ALA A 13 -13.86 -2.50 9.08
CA ALA A 13 -14.60 -1.31 8.66
C ALA A 13 -14.46 -1.04 7.15
N LEU A 14 -13.24 -1.17 6.61
CA LEU A 14 -12.98 -1.02 5.17
C LEU A 14 -13.73 -2.06 4.35
N ASN A 15 -13.75 -3.32 4.79
CA ASN A 15 -14.44 -4.40 4.10
C ASN A 15 -15.95 -4.18 4.02
N GLU A 16 -16.59 -3.67 5.06
CA GLU A 16 -18.03 -3.37 5.03
C GLU A 16 -18.33 -2.25 4.01
N ARG A 17 -17.49 -1.21 3.94
CA ARG A 17 -17.61 -0.16 2.93
C ARG A 17 -17.43 -0.71 1.51
N ILE A 18 -16.45 -1.60 1.30
CA ILE A 18 -16.21 -2.24 0.00
C ILE A 18 -17.41 -3.11 -0.40
N LYS A 19 -17.93 -3.94 0.49
CA LYS A 19 -19.10 -4.81 0.21
C LYS A 19 -20.34 -4.01 -0.18
N ALA A 20 -20.58 -2.86 0.46
CA ALA A 20 -21.69 -1.99 0.11
C ALA A 20 -21.55 -1.47 -1.34
N ASN A 21 -20.35 -1.03 -1.73
CA ASN A 21 -20.06 -0.57 -3.09
C ASN A 21 -20.14 -1.71 -4.12
N VAL A 22 -19.70 -2.93 -3.77
CA VAL A 22 -19.83 -4.12 -4.63
C VAL A 22 -21.31 -4.44 -4.87
N ALA A 23 -22.15 -4.40 -3.84
CA ALA A 23 -23.58 -4.65 -3.98
C ALA A 23 -24.26 -3.60 -4.87
N GLU A 24 -23.87 -2.33 -4.77
CA GLU A 24 -24.34 -1.25 -5.65
C GLU A 24 -23.96 -1.51 -7.12
N LEU A 25 -22.72 -1.88 -7.39
CA LEU A 25 -22.23 -2.18 -8.74
C LEU A 25 -22.93 -3.39 -9.33
N GLN A 26 -23.10 -4.48 -8.54
CA GLN A 26 -23.81 -5.68 -8.97
C GLN A 26 -25.28 -5.39 -9.28
N GLY A 27 -25.93 -4.51 -8.50
CA GLY A 27 -27.27 -4.01 -8.81
C GLY A 27 -27.37 -3.26 -10.14
N LYS A 28 -26.27 -2.72 -10.64
CA LYS A 28 -26.15 -2.08 -11.96
C LYS A 28 -25.63 -3.04 -13.05
N GLY A 29 -25.48 -4.34 -12.75
CA GLY A 29 -24.98 -5.35 -13.68
C GLY A 29 -23.45 -5.35 -13.86
N VAL A 30 -22.70 -4.69 -13.00
CA VAL A 30 -21.24 -4.59 -13.07
C VAL A 30 -20.61 -5.46 -11.98
N ASN A 31 -19.74 -6.38 -12.37
CA ASN A 31 -18.96 -7.21 -11.45
C ASN A 31 -17.53 -6.67 -11.38
N PRO A 32 -17.09 -6.04 -10.27
CA PRO A 32 -15.71 -5.59 -10.13
C PRO A 32 -14.75 -6.77 -10.30
N THR A 33 -13.72 -6.61 -11.12
CA THR A 33 -12.78 -7.68 -11.46
C THR A 33 -11.34 -7.19 -11.33
N LEU A 34 -10.55 -7.90 -10.51
CA LEU A 34 -9.09 -7.77 -10.44
C LEU A 34 -8.46 -8.76 -11.40
N CYS A 35 -7.50 -8.30 -12.22
CA CYS A 35 -6.60 -9.16 -12.96
C CYS A 35 -5.23 -9.18 -12.29
N ILE A 36 -4.73 -10.35 -11.93
CA ILE A 36 -3.37 -10.55 -11.42
C ILE A 36 -2.49 -11.06 -12.54
N ILE A 37 -1.43 -10.33 -12.87
CA ILE A 37 -0.41 -10.76 -13.82
C ILE A 37 0.85 -11.15 -13.04
N ARG A 38 1.30 -12.41 -13.18
CA ARG A 38 2.52 -12.92 -12.55
C ARG A 38 3.44 -13.52 -13.57
N VAL A 39 4.72 -13.11 -13.51
CA VAL A 39 5.80 -13.65 -14.35
C VAL A 39 6.69 -14.55 -13.51
N GLY A 40 6.78 -15.83 -13.89
CA GLY A 40 7.53 -16.84 -13.15
C GLY A 40 6.82 -17.31 -11.87
N GLU A 41 7.60 -17.93 -10.96
CA GLU A 41 7.08 -18.66 -9.79
C GLU A 41 7.77 -18.23 -8.48
N ASN A 42 7.90 -16.91 -8.26
CA ASN A 42 8.45 -16.41 -7.01
C ASN A 42 7.52 -16.77 -5.83
N PRO A 43 8.02 -17.45 -4.78
CA PRO A 43 7.18 -17.88 -3.65
C PRO A 43 6.48 -16.72 -2.92
N SER A 44 7.11 -15.54 -2.84
CA SER A 44 6.53 -14.36 -2.22
C SER A 44 5.33 -13.85 -3.01
N ASP A 45 5.45 -13.82 -4.36
CA ASP A 45 4.37 -13.39 -5.25
C ASP A 45 3.19 -14.36 -5.17
N ILE A 46 3.46 -15.67 -5.17
CA ILE A 46 2.44 -16.72 -5.02
C ILE A 46 1.71 -16.59 -3.67
N SER A 47 2.45 -16.29 -2.60
CA SER A 47 1.86 -16.08 -1.28
C SER A 47 0.93 -14.85 -1.25
N TYR A 48 1.38 -13.74 -1.85
CA TYR A 48 0.58 -12.51 -1.95
C TYR A 48 -0.64 -12.71 -2.87
N GLU A 49 -0.46 -13.35 -4.03
CA GLU A 49 -1.54 -13.72 -4.97
C GLU A 49 -2.65 -14.49 -4.25
N ARG A 50 -2.27 -15.49 -3.44
CA ARG A 50 -3.24 -16.27 -2.64
C ARG A 50 -4.02 -15.40 -1.68
N GLY A 51 -3.34 -14.50 -0.99
CA GLY A 51 -3.96 -13.54 -0.06
C GLY A 51 -4.92 -12.58 -0.76
N ALA A 52 -4.51 -12.01 -1.90
CA ALA A 52 -5.33 -11.12 -2.71
C ALA A 52 -6.56 -11.83 -3.28
N THR A 53 -6.39 -13.04 -3.84
CA THR A 53 -7.50 -13.87 -4.35
C THR A 53 -8.52 -14.14 -3.25
N LYS A 54 -8.08 -14.59 -2.08
CA LYS A 54 -8.97 -14.85 -0.95
C LYS A 54 -9.71 -13.58 -0.48
N ARG A 55 -9.05 -12.43 -0.54
CA ARG A 55 -9.68 -11.15 -0.20
C ARG A 55 -10.76 -10.79 -1.22
N CYS A 56 -10.49 -10.96 -2.51
CA CYS A 56 -11.48 -10.75 -3.58
C CYS A 56 -12.72 -11.63 -3.35
N GLU A 57 -12.53 -12.93 -3.12
CA GLU A 57 -13.63 -13.88 -2.82
C GLU A 57 -14.46 -13.43 -1.62
N THR A 58 -13.80 -13.01 -0.52
CA THR A 58 -14.48 -12.55 0.71
C THR A 58 -15.33 -11.30 0.48
N LEU A 59 -14.94 -10.45 -0.47
CA LEU A 59 -15.57 -9.16 -0.75
C LEU A 59 -16.51 -9.20 -1.97
N GLY A 60 -16.66 -10.35 -2.65
CA GLY A 60 -17.51 -10.49 -3.82
C GLY A 60 -16.96 -9.85 -5.09
N VAL A 61 -15.63 -9.70 -5.19
CA VAL A 61 -14.90 -9.21 -6.34
C VAL A 61 -14.34 -10.37 -7.15
N ALA A 62 -14.52 -10.36 -8.47
CA ALA A 62 -13.95 -11.39 -9.33
C ALA A 62 -12.40 -11.24 -9.40
N CYS A 63 -11.71 -12.36 -9.53
CA CYS A 63 -10.25 -12.36 -9.63
C CYS A 63 -9.81 -13.29 -10.76
N GLU A 64 -9.24 -12.70 -11.79
CA GLU A 64 -8.64 -13.40 -12.93
C GLU A 64 -7.13 -13.44 -12.79
N LYS A 65 -6.50 -14.47 -13.38
CA LYS A 65 -5.05 -14.66 -13.29
C LYS A 65 -4.47 -14.91 -14.66
N ILE A 66 -3.43 -14.17 -14.98
CA ILE A 66 -2.58 -14.40 -16.15
C ILE A 66 -1.20 -14.77 -15.64
N LEU A 67 -0.88 -16.05 -15.76
CA LEU A 67 0.39 -16.62 -15.29
C LEU A 67 1.30 -16.81 -16.50
N LEU A 68 2.38 -16.04 -16.54
CA LEU A 68 3.34 -16.08 -17.63
C LEU A 68 4.63 -16.79 -17.18
N PRO A 69 5.31 -17.51 -18.09
CA PRO A 69 6.56 -18.16 -17.76
C PRO A 69 7.66 -17.14 -17.43
N GLY A 70 8.67 -17.54 -16.66
CA GLY A 70 9.74 -16.65 -16.22
C GLY A 70 10.64 -16.12 -17.35
N ASP A 71 10.60 -16.74 -18.52
CA ASP A 71 11.31 -16.38 -19.75
C ASP A 71 10.41 -15.69 -20.81
N VAL A 72 9.20 -15.26 -20.41
CA VAL A 72 8.30 -14.48 -21.29
C VAL A 72 9.04 -13.30 -21.91
N THR A 73 8.83 -13.08 -23.20
CA THR A 73 9.44 -11.93 -23.88
C THR A 73 8.75 -10.61 -23.51
N GLN A 74 9.46 -9.51 -23.70
CA GLN A 74 8.91 -8.16 -23.48
C GLN A 74 7.67 -7.92 -24.32
N ASP A 75 7.72 -8.30 -25.62
CA ASP A 75 6.61 -8.07 -26.55
C ASP A 75 5.36 -8.88 -26.14
N GLU A 76 5.52 -10.10 -25.65
CA GLU A 76 4.41 -10.94 -25.17
C GLU A 76 3.76 -10.34 -23.90
N LEU A 77 4.59 -9.84 -22.97
CA LEU A 77 4.07 -9.20 -21.75
C LEU A 77 3.36 -7.89 -22.10
N LEU A 78 3.94 -7.06 -22.99
CA LEU A 78 3.29 -5.83 -23.45
C LEU A 78 1.98 -6.11 -24.19
N ALA A 79 1.94 -7.15 -25.05
CA ALA A 79 0.71 -7.57 -25.72
C ALA A 79 -0.35 -8.07 -24.71
N THR A 80 0.08 -8.70 -23.62
CA THR A 80 -0.81 -9.12 -22.52
C THR A 80 -1.40 -7.91 -21.82
N ILE A 81 -0.57 -6.90 -21.49
CA ILE A 81 -1.03 -5.67 -20.86
C ILE A 81 -1.99 -4.88 -21.79
N ASP A 82 -1.69 -4.83 -23.09
CA ASP A 82 -2.56 -4.17 -24.05
C ASP A 82 -3.96 -4.83 -24.13
N LYS A 83 -4.02 -6.17 -24.10
CA LYS A 83 -5.30 -6.90 -24.02
C LYS A 83 -6.06 -6.56 -22.76
N VAL A 84 -5.40 -6.57 -21.62
CA VAL A 84 -6.01 -6.24 -20.33
C VAL A 84 -6.47 -4.78 -20.27
N ASN A 85 -5.71 -3.85 -20.85
CA ASN A 85 -6.10 -2.45 -20.95
C ASN A 85 -7.42 -2.27 -21.73
N LYS A 86 -7.61 -3.07 -22.81
CA LYS A 86 -8.80 -3.01 -23.70
C LYS A 86 -9.99 -3.81 -23.17
N ASP A 87 -9.77 -4.67 -22.17
CA ASP A 87 -10.84 -5.51 -21.63
C ASP A 87 -11.69 -4.73 -20.63
N ASP A 88 -12.92 -4.43 -21.04
CA ASP A 88 -13.87 -3.68 -20.22
C ASP A 88 -14.36 -4.39 -18.97
N HIS A 89 -14.18 -5.70 -18.87
CA HIS A 89 -14.54 -6.49 -17.70
C HIS A 89 -13.48 -6.41 -16.60
N ILE A 90 -12.24 -6.02 -16.93
CA ILE A 90 -11.15 -5.87 -15.97
C ILE A 90 -11.12 -4.42 -15.47
N HIS A 91 -11.25 -4.23 -14.16
CA HIS A 91 -11.31 -2.92 -13.52
C HIS A 91 -10.01 -2.52 -12.82
N GLY A 92 -9.20 -3.50 -12.42
CA GLY A 92 -7.89 -3.26 -11.81
C GLY A 92 -6.90 -4.34 -12.14
N VAL A 93 -5.62 -3.99 -12.19
CA VAL A 93 -4.51 -4.90 -12.50
C VAL A 93 -3.47 -4.84 -11.40
N LEU A 94 -3.06 -6.01 -10.93
CA LEU A 94 -1.90 -6.21 -10.08
C LEU A 94 -0.83 -6.95 -10.87
N LEU A 95 0.27 -6.27 -11.19
CA LEU A 95 1.46 -6.88 -11.77
C LEU A 95 2.54 -7.02 -10.70
N PHE A 96 3.00 -8.23 -10.43
CA PHE A 96 4.06 -8.46 -9.45
C PHE A 96 5.41 -7.95 -9.93
N ARG A 97 6.16 -7.34 -9.01
CA ARG A 97 7.49 -6.77 -9.22
C ARG A 97 8.43 -7.18 -8.08
N PRO A 98 9.75 -7.25 -8.28
CA PRO A 98 10.46 -6.90 -9.51
C PRO A 98 10.27 -7.94 -10.62
N LEU A 99 10.27 -7.48 -11.86
CA LEU A 99 10.25 -8.34 -13.04
C LEU A 99 11.61 -9.03 -13.28
N PRO A 100 11.66 -10.15 -14.04
CA PRO A 100 12.90 -10.74 -14.48
C PRO A 100 13.82 -9.73 -15.20
N LYS A 101 15.14 -9.83 -14.99
CA LYS A 101 16.14 -8.85 -15.43
C LYS A 101 16.22 -8.61 -16.94
N HIS A 102 15.73 -9.54 -17.76
CA HIS A 102 15.71 -9.39 -19.22
C HIS A 102 14.57 -8.51 -19.73
N LEU A 103 13.64 -8.13 -18.87
CA LEU A 103 12.51 -7.26 -19.17
C LEU A 103 12.83 -5.80 -18.75
N ASP A 104 12.48 -4.84 -19.60
CA ASP A 104 12.53 -3.43 -19.25
C ASP A 104 11.32 -3.08 -18.40
N GLN A 105 11.53 -3.11 -17.09
CA GLN A 105 10.47 -2.89 -16.11
C GLN A 105 9.81 -1.51 -16.27
N ALA A 106 10.56 -0.46 -16.59
CA ALA A 106 10.03 0.89 -16.72
C ALA A 106 9.06 1.03 -17.92
N VAL A 107 9.38 0.39 -19.03
CA VAL A 107 8.51 0.33 -20.21
C VAL A 107 7.23 -0.44 -19.89
N ILE A 108 7.36 -1.59 -19.21
CA ILE A 108 6.24 -2.45 -18.86
C ILE A 108 5.31 -1.77 -17.85
N GLU A 109 5.87 -1.16 -16.81
CA GLU A 109 5.10 -0.43 -15.78
C GLU A 109 4.23 0.65 -16.42
N ASN A 110 4.78 1.44 -17.34
CA ASN A 110 4.08 2.54 -17.99
C ASN A 110 3.19 2.13 -19.17
N ALA A 111 3.15 0.86 -19.53
CA ALA A 111 2.21 0.34 -20.52
C ALA A 111 0.79 0.10 -19.97
N LEU A 112 0.64 0.00 -18.64
CA LEU A 112 -0.65 -0.18 -18.00
C LEU A 112 -1.46 1.13 -18.01
N ALA A 113 -2.76 1.04 -18.33
CA ALA A 113 -3.67 2.17 -18.23
C ALA A 113 -3.84 2.63 -16.77
N PRO A 114 -3.68 3.93 -16.47
CA PRO A 114 -3.74 4.43 -15.09
C PRO A 114 -5.06 4.12 -14.39
N GLU A 115 -6.16 4.04 -15.14
CA GLU A 115 -7.50 3.73 -14.63
C GLU A 115 -7.57 2.31 -14.04
N LYS A 116 -6.67 1.43 -14.47
CA LYS A 116 -6.57 0.03 -14.01
C LYS A 116 -5.36 -0.21 -13.10
N ASP A 117 -4.51 0.80 -12.89
CA ASP A 117 -3.33 0.74 -12.06
C ASP A 117 -3.69 0.90 -10.57
N VAL A 118 -4.17 -0.19 -9.97
CA VAL A 118 -4.70 -0.19 -8.59
C VAL A 118 -3.63 -0.25 -7.50
N ASP A 119 -2.34 -0.30 -7.87
CA ASP A 119 -1.20 -0.29 -6.93
C ASP A 119 -0.12 0.77 -7.28
N CYS A 120 -0.49 1.78 -8.08
CA CYS A 120 0.38 2.92 -8.40
C CYS A 120 1.72 2.53 -9.02
N MET A 121 1.67 1.69 -10.03
CA MET A 121 2.85 1.20 -10.73
C MET A 121 3.36 2.21 -11.76
N THR A 122 2.43 2.95 -12.40
CA THR A 122 2.72 3.87 -13.50
C THR A 122 3.17 5.25 -13.02
N ASP A 123 3.99 5.94 -13.80
CA ASP A 123 4.36 7.34 -13.53
C ASP A 123 3.13 8.27 -13.51
N LEU A 124 2.10 7.97 -14.32
CA LEU A 124 0.86 8.75 -14.34
C LEU A 124 0.09 8.60 -13.02
N SER A 125 -0.06 7.40 -12.48
CA SER A 125 -0.66 7.20 -11.16
C SER A 125 0.14 7.91 -10.07
N MET A 126 1.46 7.83 -10.12
CA MET A 126 2.34 8.55 -9.19
C MET A 126 2.16 10.07 -9.31
N SER A 127 1.99 10.60 -10.51
CA SER A 127 1.69 12.03 -10.71
C SER A 127 0.37 12.43 -10.05
N GLY A 128 -0.62 11.54 -10.05
CA GLY A 128 -1.89 11.71 -9.34
C GLY A 128 -1.69 11.85 -7.82
N VAL A 129 -0.84 11.01 -7.24
CA VAL A 129 -0.48 11.10 -5.81
C VAL A 129 0.21 12.42 -5.49
N TYR A 130 1.16 12.83 -6.33
CA TYR A 130 1.92 14.07 -6.14
C TYR A 130 1.04 15.32 -6.29
N THR A 131 0.17 15.36 -7.28
CA THR A 131 -0.69 16.52 -7.59
C THR A 131 -2.00 16.54 -6.80
N GLY A 132 -2.35 15.45 -6.13
CA GLY A 132 -3.64 15.27 -5.47
C GLY A 132 -4.82 15.06 -6.42
N LYS A 133 -4.57 14.91 -7.74
CA LYS A 133 -5.61 14.64 -8.75
C LYS A 133 -6.01 13.16 -8.74
N LYS A 134 -7.22 12.87 -9.20
CA LYS A 134 -7.74 11.50 -9.36
C LYS A 134 -7.21 10.84 -10.64
N ILE A 135 -5.89 10.68 -10.73
CA ILE A 135 -5.21 9.95 -11.82
C ILE A 135 -4.70 8.64 -11.22
N GLY A 136 -5.16 7.51 -11.72
CA GLY A 136 -4.84 6.21 -11.14
C GLY A 136 -5.26 6.09 -9.67
N PHE A 137 -4.47 5.35 -8.92
CA PHE A 137 -4.67 5.09 -7.48
C PHE A 137 -3.34 5.24 -6.74
N PRO A 138 -3.36 5.58 -5.43
CA PRO A 138 -2.13 5.59 -4.63
C PRO A 138 -1.62 4.15 -4.40
N PRO A 139 -0.34 3.97 -4.05
CA PRO A 139 0.15 2.65 -3.65
C PRO A 139 -0.62 2.12 -2.43
N CYS A 140 -0.93 0.83 -2.42
CA CYS A 140 -1.78 0.23 -1.39
C CYS A 140 -1.21 0.36 0.02
N THR A 141 0.11 0.30 0.20
CA THR A 141 0.73 0.39 1.53
C THR A 141 0.66 1.80 2.12
N PRO A 142 1.01 2.89 1.44
CA PRO A 142 0.74 4.25 1.91
C PRO A 142 -0.74 4.52 2.17
N GLN A 143 -1.64 4.04 1.31
CA GLN A 143 -3.08 4.18 1.54
C GLN A 143 -3.51 3.44 2.82
N ALA A 144 -2.97 2.24 3.08
CA ALA A 144 -3.25 1.52 4.32
C ALA A 144 -2.82 2.30 5.57
N CYS A 145 -1.71 3.05 5.50
CA CYS A 145 -1.33 3.96 6.59
C CYS A 145 -2.38 5.05 6.81
N MET A 146 -2.90 5.65 5.73
CA MET A 146 -3.94 6.66 5.81
C MET A 146 -5.26 6.09 6.36
N GLU A 147 -5.67 4.89 5.93
CA GLU A 147 -6.86 4.20 6.45
C GLU A 147 -6.74 3.92 7.96
N ILE A 148 -5.53 3.58 8.45
CA ILE A 148 -5.28 3.40 9.88
C ILE A 148 -5.44 4.73 10.62
N LEU A 149 -4.80 5.80 10.15
CA LEU A 149 -4.90 7.13 10.77
C LEU A 149 -6.36 7.60 10.84
N ASP A 150 -7.10 7.46 9.75
CA ASP A 150 -8.51 7.85 9.66
C ASP A 150 -9.41 7.02 10.58
N HIS A 151 -9.24 5.70 10.58
CA HIS A 151 -10.04 4.79 11.40
C HIS A 151 -9.91 5.09 12.90
N TYR A 152 -8.68 5.39 13.34
CA TYR A 152 -8.41 5.68 14.75
C TYR A 152 -8.62 7.15 15.12
N GLY A 153 -9.07 7.99 14.18
CA GLY A 153 -9.35 9.41 14.40
C GLY A 153 -8.09 10.24 14.67
N ILE A 154 -6.95 9.84 14.11
CA ILE A 154 -5.68 10.56 14.25
C ILE A 154 -5.66 11.67 13.20
N ASP A 155 -5.99 12.89 13.63
CA ASP A 155 -5.99 14.08 12.76
C ASP A 155 -4.55 14.48 12.41
N CYS A 156 -4.30 14.64 11.12
CA CYS A 156 -3.00 15.07 10.59
C CYS A 156 -2.92 16.60 10.42
N THR A 157 -4.03 17.32 10.52
CA THR A 157 -4.09 18.77 10.25
C THR A 157 -3.20 19.57 11.19
N GLY A 158 -2.24 20.29 10.62
CA GLY A 158 -1.26 21.09 11.37
C GLY A 158 -0.21 20.29 12.15
N LYS A 159 -0.23 18.95 12.06
CA LYS A 159 0.72 18.06 12.73
C LYS A 159 2.05 18.01 12.01
N LYS A 160 3.13 17.84 12.77
CA LYS A 160 4.43 17.48 12.22
C LYS A 160 4.45 15.98 11.96
N ALA A 161 4.74 15.59 10.73
CA ALA A 161 4.88 14.18 10.36
C ALA A 161 6.29 13.90 9.85
N VAL A 162 6.88 12.81 10.28
CA VAL A 162 8.17 12.32 9.76
C VAL A 162 7.94 11.00 9.05
N VAL A 163 8.47 10.87 7.84
CA VAL A 163 8.49 9.63 7.08
C VAL A 163 9.93 9.14 6.98
N ILE A 164 10.24 8.02 7.61
CA ILE A 164 11.57 7.39 7.56
C ILE A 164 11.57 6.39 6.40
N GLY A 165 12.15 6.79 5.28
CA GLY A 165 12.17 6.07 4.01
C GLY A 165 11.77 6.99 2.85
N ARG A 166 12.33 6.74 1.65
CA ARG A 166 12.09 7.59 0.47
C ARG A 166 11.88 6.79 -0.82
N SER A 167 11.41 5.56 -0.70
CA SER A 167 11.07 4.74 -1.87
C SER A 167 9.87 5.33 -2.62
N LEU A 168 9.76 5.02 -3.91
CA LEU A 168 8.59 5.37 -4.72
C LEU A 168 7.35 4.57 -4.32
N VAL A 169 7.56 3.39 -3.72
CA VAL A 169 6.46 2.49 -3.33
C VAL A 169 5.81 2.92 -2.01
N VAL A 170 6.58 3.45 -1.04
CA VAL A 170 6.04 3.76 0.29
C VAL A 170 6.38 5.19 0.73
N GLY A 171 7.66 5.53 0.89
CA GLY A 171 8.05 6.74 1.61
C GLY A 171 7.59 8.04 0.96
N LYS A 172 7.89 8.25 -0.33
CA LYS A 172 7.46 9.46 -1.04
C LYS A 172 5.94 9.55 -1.17
N PRO A 173 5.21 8.49 -1.58
CA PRO A 173 3.75 8.54 -1.62
C PRO A 173 3.12 8.82 -0.26
N ALA A 174 3.57 8.18 0.81
CA ALA A 174 3.06 8.43 2.16
C ALA A 174 3.25 9.90 2.58
N ALA A 175 4.41 10.48 2.26
CA ALA A 175 4.66 11.89 2.54
C ALA A 175 3.69 12.82 1.78
N MET A 176 3.45 12.58 0.50
CA MET A 176 2.51 13.38 -0.29
C MET A 176 1.07 13.21 0.19
N MET A 177 0.68 12.02 0.61
CA MET A 177 -0.65 11.75 1.17
C MET A 177 -0.84 12.44 2.53
N LEU A 178 0.20 12.51 3.36
CA LEU A 178 0.18 13.30 4.61
C LEU A 178 0.10 14.81 4.34
N VAL A 179 0.82 15.33 3.32
CA VAL A 179 0.66 16.73 2.87
C VAL A 179 -0.78 17.00 2.45
N LYS A 180 -1.40 16.09 1.70
CA LYS A 180 -2.82 16.20 1.31
C LYS A 180 -3.77 16.20 2.52
N LYS A 181 -3.37 15.59 3.65
CA LYS A 181 -4.07 15.63 4.94
C LYS A 181 -3.67 16.83 5.81
N ASN A 182 -3.06 17.86 5.23
CA ASN A 182 -2.63 19.09 5.88
C ASN A 182 -1.54 18.93 6.96
N ALA A 183 -0.73 17.87 6.90
CA ALA A 183 0.43 17.73 7.76
C ALA A 183 1.64 18.51 7.22
N THR A 184 2.53 18.94 8.11
CA THR A 184 3.88 19.41 7.78
C THR A 184 4.81 18.21 7.77
N VAL A 185 5.39 17.86 6.62
CA VAL A 185 6.08 16.58 6.42
C VAL A 185 7.57 16.74 6.24
N THR A 186 8.34 15.96 6.98
CA THR A 186 9.79 15.76 6.78
C THR A 186 10.06 14.33 6.33
N ILE A 187 10.84 14.17 5.25
CA ILE A 187 11.29 12.84 4.78
C ILE A 187 12.73 12.62 5.27
N CYS A 188 12.93 11.55 6.02
CA CYS A 188 14.23 11.10 6.50
C CYS A 188 14.72 9.86 5.75
N HIS A 189 16.03 9.69 5.66
CA HIS A 189 16.68 8.59 4.98
C HIS A 189 18.09 8.35 5.53
N THR A 190 18.78 7.33 5.07
CA THR A 190 20.12 6.90 5.54
C THR A 190 21.20 7.99 5.53
N ARG A 191 20.98 9.13 4.88
CA ARG A 191 21.90 10.28 4.84
C ARG A 191 21.37 11.49 5.64
N THR A 192 20.28 11.33 6.37
CA THR A 192 19.76 12.37 7.26
C THR A 192 20.67 12.48 8.48
N VAL A 193 21.15 13.69 8.75
CA VAL A 193 21.97 13.96 9.92
C VAL A 193 21.07 14.00 11.16
N ASP A 194 21.48 13.33 12.23
CA ASP A 194 20.75 13.27 13.49
C ASP A 194 19.25 12.95 13.32
N MET A 195 18.98 11.88 12.58
CA MET A 195 17.61 11.43 12.30
C MET A 195 16.78 11.19 13.58
N PRO A 196 17.33 10.66 14.70
CA PRO A 196 16.61 10.54 15.95
C PRO A 196 16.02 11.87 16.45
N SER A 197 16.80 12.96 16.44
CA SER A 197 16.30 14.27 16.85
C SER A 197 15.19 14.78 15.95
N VAL A 198 15.32 14.60 14.64
CA VAL A 198 14.25 14.97 13.68
C VAL A 198 12.98 14.18 13.94
N ALA A 199 13.09 12.88 14.18
CA ALA A 199 11.93 12.00 14.44
C ALA A 199 11.22 12.37 15.76
N ARG A 200 11.97 12.70 16.81
CA ARG A 200 11.39 13.14 18.10
C ARG A 200 10.58 14.43 18.03
N GLU A 201 10.81 15.29 17.03
CA GLU A 201 9.99 16.51 16.88
C GLU A 201 8.60 16.25 16.32
N ALA A 202 8.38 15.09 15.70
CA ALA A 202 7.12 14.77 15.05
C ALA A 202 5.99 14.44 16.04
N ASP A 203 4.75 14.59 15.58
CA ASP A 203 3.54 14.04 16.20
C ASP A 203 3.24 12.64 15.63
N ILE A 204 3.51 12.45 14.33
CA ILE A 204 3.26 11.21 13.60
C ILE A 204 4.56 10.76 12.93
N VAL A 205 4.94 9.50 13.10
CA VAL A 205 6.11 8.92 12.42
C VAL A 205 5.66 7.69 11.62
N ILE A 206 5.89 7.72 10.30
CA ILE A 206 5.74 6.54 9.44
C ILE A 206 7.12 5.95 9.17
N VAL A 207 7.32 4.69 9.53
CA VAL A 207 8.61 4.01 9.40
C VAL A 207 8.54 3.01 8.26
N ALA A 208 9.33 3.26 7.21
CA ALA A 208 9.44 2.45 6.00
C ALA A 208 10.91 2.33 5.56
N ALA A 209 11.77 1.93 6.47
CA ALA A 209 13.23 1.85 6.29
C ALA A 209 13.67 0.53 5.63
N GLY A 210 12.82 -0.52 5.68
CA GLY A 210 13.12 -1.85 5.17
C GLY A 210 14.23 -2.58 5.94
N ARG A 211 14.39 -2.27 7.23
CA ARG A 211 15.40 -2.85 8.11
C ARG A 211 14.84 -3.04 9.51
N ALA A 212 14.91 -4.27 10.00
CA ALA A 212 14.40 -4.65 11.31
C ALA A 212 14.98 -3.80 12.45
N GLY A 213 14.12 -3.29 13.31
CA GLY A 213 14.49 -2.63 14.57
C GLY A 213 15.35 -1.38 14.44
N VAL A 214 15.32 -0.71 13.28
CA VAL A 214 16.19 0.48 13.03
C VAL A 214 15.71 1.72 13.81
N VAL A 215 14.45 1.75 14.23
CA VAL A 215 13.87 2.83 15.03
C VAL A 215 13.70 2.34 16.46
N GLY A 216 14.56 2.81 17.36
CA GLY A 216 14.53 2.51 18.78
C GLY A 216 13.98 3.65 19.63
N ALA A 217 14.15 3.52 20.96
CA ALA A 217 13.67 4.51 21.94
C ALA A 217 14.24 5.93 21.72
N GLU A 218 15.44 6.04 21.16
CA GLU A 218 16.11 7.32 20.89
C GLU A 218 15.43 8.14 19.78
N TYR A 219 14.58 7.50 18.96
CA TYR A 219 13.83 8.17 17.89
C TYR A 219 12.49 8.76 18.33
N VAL A 220 12.00 8.38 19.50
CA VAL A 220 10.63 8.65 19.89
C VAL A 220 10.52 9.45 21.19
N LYS A 221 9.33 10.02 21.42
CA LYS A 221 8.92 10.67 22.66
C LYS A 221 7.46 10.36 22.98
N GLU A 222 7.02 10.71 24.18
CA GLU A 222 5.62 10.70 24.60
C GLU A 222 4.74 11.56 23.67
N GLY A 223 3.51 11.15 23.45
CA GLY A 223 2.53 11.86 22.61
C GLY A 223 2.57 11.49 21.12
N GLN A 224 3.49 10.64 20.69
CA GLN A 224 3.65 10.28 19.27
C GLN A 224 2.77 9.12 18.84
N THR A 225 2.36 9.16 17.57
CA THR A 225 1.79 8.02 16.84
C THR A 225 2.82 7.43 15.89
N ILE A 226 3.07 6.13 16.00
CA ILE A 226 4.04 5.41 15.17
C ILE A 226 3.32 4.42 14.25
N ILE A 227 3.52 4.56 12.95
CA ILE A 227 3.02 3.66 11.92
C ILE A 227 4.21 2.88 11.34
N ASP A 228 4.38 1.65 11.79
CA ASP A 228 5.44 0.75 11.29
C ASP A 228 4.95 0.01 10.04
N VAL A 229 5.61 0.25 8.93
CA VAL A 229 5.34 -0.38 7.62
C VAL A 229 6.26 -1.56 7.35
N GLY A 230 7.32 -1.71 8.15
CA GLY A 230 8.34 -2.73 7.97
C GLY A 230 7.76 -4.15 8.02
N ILE A 231 8.24 -5.01 7.13
CA ILE A 231 8.00 -6.45 7.16
C ILE A 231 9.35 -7.13 7.02
N ASN A 232 9.88 -7.60 8.12
CA ASN A 232 11.17 -8.27 8.20
C ASN A 232 11.02 -9.62 8.90
N VAL A 233 12.05 -10.44 8.83
CA VAL A 233 12.19 -11.66 9.62
C VAL A 233 13.38 -11.48 10.54
N ASN A 234 13.16 -11.61 11.85
CA ASN A 234 14.22 -11.48 12.83
C ASN A 234 15.12 -12.74 12.89
N ALA A 235 16.14 -12.71 13.72
CA ALA A 235 17.07 -13.84 13.89
C ALA A 235 16.41 -15.14 14.39
N GLU A 236 15.22 -15.05 14.98
CA GLU A 236 14.42 -16.18 15.46
C GLU A 236 13.44 -16.71 14.41
N GLY A 237 13.46 -16.16 13.18
CA GLY A 237 12.52 -16.52 12.11
C GLY A 237 11.11 -15.95 12.26
N LYS A 238 10.91 -14.99 13.18
CA LYS A 238 9.61 -14.35 13.41
C LYS A 238 9.48 -13.05 12.62
N LEU A 239 8.27 -12.75 12.18
CA LEU A 239 7.96 -11.45 11.54
C LEU A 239 8.12 -10.32 12.55
N CYS A 240 8.78 -9.25 12.12
CA CYS A 240 8.95 -8.01 12.88
C CYS A 240 8.94 -6.80 11.94
N GLY A 241 8.79 -5.62 12.52
CA GLY A 241 8.81 -4.35 11.81
C GLY A 241 10.18 -3.70 11.71
N ASP A 242 10.19 -2.47 11.23
CA ASP A 242 11.35 -1.59 11.22
C ASP A 242 11.56 -0.91 12.58
N VAL A 243 10.56 -0.95 13.45
CA VAL A 243 10.59 -0.38 14.80
C VAL A 243 10.97 -1.48 15.81
N ASP A 244 11.85 -1.16 16.76
CA ASP A 244 12.02 -1.95 17.99
C ASP A 244 10.77 -1.75 18.85
N TYR A 245 9.78 -2.60 18.62
CA TYR A 245 8.46 -2.49 19.24
C TYR A 245 8.55 -2.48 20.77
N ALA A 246 9.39 -3.35 21.35
CA ALA A 246 9.52 -3.50 22.79
C ALA A 246 10.13 -2.25 23.47
N ALA A 247 11.04 -1.58 22.76
CA ALA A 247 11.67 -0.36 23.27
C ALA A 247 10.78 0.88 23.08
N VAL A 248 9.95 0.93 22.01
CA VAL A 248 9.17 2.10 21.61
C VAL A 248 7.77 2.13 22.22
N GLU A 249 7.08 0.99 22.31
CA GLU A 249 5.71 0.89 22.80
C GLU A 249 5.48 1.52 24.19
N PRO A 250 6.40 1.39 25.18
CA PRO A 250 6.21 2.00 26.49
C PRO A 250 6.23 3.54 26.49
N ILE A 251 6.77 4.16 25.43
CA ILE A 251 7.05 5.61 25.36
C ILE A 251 5.95 6.36 24.61
N VAL A 252 5.44 5.80 23.50
CA VAL A 252 4.54 6.50 22.57
C VAL A 252 3.08 6.32 22.95
N ASP A 253 2.20 7.17 22.37
CA ASP A 253 0.76 7.09 22.64
C ASP A 253 0.07 6.00 21.82
N ALA A 254 0.50 5.82 20.58
CA ALA A 254 -0.08 4.84 19.68
C ALA A 254 0.96 4.23 18.74
N ILE A 255 0.80 2.94 18.42
CA ILE A 255 1.72 2.22 17.55
C ILE A 255 1.02 1.07 16.81
N THR A 256 1.37 0.85 15.54
CA THR A 256 0.96 -0.35 14.81
C THR A 256 1.87 -1.54 15.17
N PRO A 257 1.32 -2.72 15.50
CA PRO A 257 2.13 -3.93 15.68
C PRO A 257 2.55 -4.55 14.36
N VAL A 258 3.67 -5.29 14.36
CA VAL A 258 4.07 -6.15 13.25
C VAL A 258 4.37 -7.56 13.80
N PRO A 259 3.62 -8.58 13.36
CA PRO A 259 2.47 -8.56 12.43
C PRO A 259 1.19 -7.96 13.03
N GLY A 260 0.21 -7.68 12.16
CA GLY A 260 -1.15 -7.27 12.58
C GLY A 260 -1.47 -5.78 12.45
N GLY A 261 -0.51 -4.96 12.00
CA GLY A 261 -0.68 -3.55 11.65
C GLY A 261 -0.96 -3.33 10.16
N VAL A 262 -0.15 -2.50 9.52
CA VAL A 262 -0.30 -2.04 8.13
C VAL A 262 -0.46 -3.18 7.13
N GLY A 263 0.38 -4.21 7.20
CA GLY A 263 0.36 -5.34 6.26
C GLY A 263 -0.96 -6.12 6.23
N SER A 264 -1.78 -6.06 7.26
CA SER A 264 -3.10 -6.71 7.27
C SER A 264 -4.18 -5.90 6.56
N VAL A 265 -3.94 -4.63 6.25
CA VAL A 265 -4.89 -3.71 5.60
C VAL A 265 -4.69 -3.64 4.09
N THR A 266 -3.46 -3.82 3.60
CA THR A 266 -3.06 -3.59 2.21
C THR A 266 -3.89 -4.34 1.17
N THR A 267 -4.20 -5.63 1.40
CA THR A 267 -5.03 -6.40 0.45
C THR A 267 -6.47 -5.92 0.39
N SER A 268 -7.03 -5.37 1.47
CA SER A 268 -8.35 -4.75 1.44
C SER A 268 -8.32 -3.42 0.71
N VAL A 269 -7.26 -2.64 0.84
CA VAL A 269 -7.05 -1.42 0.06
C VAL A 269 -6.98 -1.75 -1.43
N LEU A 270 -6.21 -2.77 -1.82
CA LEU A 270 -6.12 -3.21 -3.23
C LEU A 270 -7.49 -3.52 -3.81
N VAL A 271 -8.30 -4.32 -3.11
CA VAL A 271 -9.66 -4.66 -3.56
C VAL A 271 -10.56 -3.42 -3.55
N GLY A 272 -10.38 -2.51 -2.60
CA GLY A 272 -11.08 -1.23 -2.55
C GLY A 272 -10.80 -0.37 -3.79
N HIS A 273 -9.55 -0.32 -4.24
CA HIS A 273 -9.17 0.39 -5.47
C HIS A 273 -9.82 -0.23 -6.72
N VAL A 274 -9.89 -1.58 -6.81
CA VAL A 274 -10.60 -2.26 -7.92
C VAL A 274 -12.07 -1.88 -7.95
N VAL A 275 -12.72 -1.87 -6.79
CA VAL A 275 -14.14 -1.48 -6.68
C VAL A 275 -14.32 -0.01 -7.01
N GLU A 276 -13.44 0.87 -6.54
CA GLU A 276 -13.47 2.29 -6.89
C GLU A 276 -13.24 2.51 -8.40
N ALA A 277 -12.34 1.75 -9.04
CA ALA A 277 -12.13 1.79 -10.49
C ALA A 277 -13.42 1.46 -11.25
N ALA A 278 -14.11 0.39 -10.84
CA ALA A 278 -15.42 0.03 -11.40
C ALA A 278 -16.47 1.13 -11.18
N MET A 279 -16.51 1.73 -9.98
CA MET A 279 -17.40 2.87 -9.68
C MET A 279 -17.11 4.09 -10.54
N ARG A 280 -15.82 4.44 -10.74
CA ARG A 280 -15.41 5.55 -11.61
C ARG A 280 -15.88 5.33 -13.06
N LYS A 281 -15.78 4.10 -13.56
CA LYS A 281 -16.22 3.73 -14.92
C LYS A 281 -17.74 3.82 -15.11
N VAL A 282 -18.52 3.47 -14.10
CA VAL A 282 -20.00 3.51 -14.14
C VAL A 282 -20.55 4.93 -14.03
N ASN A 283 -19.85 5.79 -13.28
CA ASN A 283 -20.33 7.15 -12.98
C ASN A 283 -19.73 8.22 -13.91
N GLY A 284 -18.85 7.84 -14.83
CA GLY A 284 -18.25 8.53 -15.92
C GLY A 284 -17.77 9.55 -16.21
#